data_8beb397d1b80c689d7a357b38cc8149c
#
_entry.id   8beb397d1b80c689d7a357b38cc8149c
#
_cell.length_a   1.000
_cell.length_b   1.000
_cell.length_c   1.000
_cell.angle_alpha   90.00
_cell.angle_beta   90.00
_cell.angle_gamma   90.00
#
_symmetry.space_group_name_H-M   'P 1'
#
loop_
_entity.id
_entity.type
_entity.pdbx_description
1 polymer ?
#
loop_
_entity_poly.entity_id
_entity_poly.type
_entity_poly.pdbx_seq_one_letter_code
_entity_poly.pdbx_strand_id
1 'polypeptide(L)'
;NGVSGLQILNREEVLEMEPNIADNVYAALYAPTAGIVCPFGLNIAMAENACENGVEFKFDTEVKELKKTEDIWEVHTNQGVFKTKYVVNAAGVYADKFHNMVSEKKIHITPRRGDYCLLDKTAGGHVKRTIFALPNEFGKGILVSPTAHGNLLLGPTAIDVEDKEGTNTTREGLDQVIERAGMNVKDIPLRQVITSFSGLRAHEDGHEFIIEELEDAKGFIDCAGIESPGLTSSPAIGEMVAGILKEKLHLEE
;
A
#
# COMPACT_ATOMS: atom_id res chain seq x y z
N ASN A 1 10.05 -16.56 9.36
CA ASN A 1 9.01 -15.55 9.64
C ASN A 1 7.74 -16.14 10.29
N GLY A 2 7.72 -17.44 10.64
CA GLY A 2 6.65 -18.06 11.41
C GLY A 2 5.31 -18.23 10.68
N VAL A 3 5.25 -18.06 9.36
CA VAL A 3 4.01 -18.30 8.61
C VAL A 3 3.76 -19.82 8.56
N SER A 4 2.63 -20.24 9.12
CA SER A 4 2.26 -21.66 9.20
C SER A 4 1.63 -22.15 7.88
N GLY A 5 1.78 -23.46 7.63
CA GLY A 5 1.08 -24.14 6.54
C GLY A 5 1.64 -23.87 5.13
N LEU A 6 2.79 -23.23 5.00
CA LEU A 6 3.44 -23.04 3.70
C LEU A 6 3.79 -24.40 3.07
N GLN A 7 3.55 -24.55 1.78
CA GLN A 7 3.82 -25.78 1.02
C GLN A 7 4.57 -25.44 -0.26
N ILE A 8 5.54 -26.29 -0.61
CA ILE A 8 6.15 -26.24 -1.94
C ILE A 8 5.40 -27.25 -2.80
N LEU A 9 4.73 -26.74 -3.82
CA LEU A 9 3.98 -27.55 -4.77
C LEU A 9 4.86 -27.85 -5.98
N ASN A 10 4.83 -29.09 -6.46
CA ASN A 10 5.43 -29.45 -7.74
C ASN A 10 4.53 -28.98 -8.91
N ARG A 11 5.03 -29.15 -10.15
CA ARG A 11 4.31 -28.68 -11.35
C ARG A 11 2.91 -29.28 -11.50
N GLU A 12 2.74 -30.56 -11.21
CA GLU A 12 1.45 -31.26 -11.37
C GLU A 12 0.42 -30.70 -10.39
N GLU A 13 0.81 -30.54 -9.14
CA GLU A 13 -0.02 -29.93 -8.08
C GLU A 13 -0.39 -28.47 -8.40
N VAL A 14 0.57 -27.70 -8.95
CA VAL A 14 0.31 -26.31 -9.38
C VAL A 14 -0.71 -26.28 -10.51
N LEU A 15 -0.58 -27.15 -11.53
CA LEU A 15 -1.51 -27.20 -12.67
C LEU A 15 -2.92 -27.67 -12.27
N GLU A 16 -3.03 -28.55 -11.30
CA GLU A 16 -4.33 -28.95 -10.74
C GLU A 16 -5.04 -27.78 -10.06
N MET A 17 -4.29 -26.96 -9.33
CA MET A 17 -4.81 -25.79 -8.63
C MET A 17 -5.08 -24.60 -9.54
N GLU A 18 -4.18 -24.34 -10.49
CA GLU A 18 -4.16 -23.20 -11.41
C GLU A 18 -3.84 -23.65 -12.85
N PRO A 19 -4.83 -24.12 -13.61
CA PRO A 19 -4.60 -24.71 -14.93
C PRO A 19 -3.99 -23.76 -15.98
N ASN A 20 -4.12 -22.47 -15.77
CA ASN A 20 -3.63 -21.43 -16.66
C ASN A 20 -2.22 -20.93 -16.34
N ILE A 21 -1.51 -21.60 -15.44
CA ILE A 21 -0.08 -21.31 -15.19
C ILE A 21 0.75 -21.57 -16.45
N ALA A 22 1.72 -20.68 -16.68
CA ALA A 22 2.61 -20.75 -17.82
C ALA A 22 3.49 -22.03 -17.80
N ASP A 23 3.93 -22.46 -18.98
CA ASP A 23 4.62 -23.73 -19.13
C ASP A 23 6.04 -23.77 -18.55
N ASN A 24 6.63 -22.61 -18.30
CA ASN A 24 7.93 -22.42 -17.65
C ASN A 24 7.90 -22.48 -16.13
N VAL A 25 6.73 -22.64 -15.50
CA VAL A 25 6.60 -22.78 -14.04
C VAL A 25 6.79 -24.24 -13.64
N TYR A 26 7.80 -24.52 -12.82
CA TYR A 26 8.15 -25.88 -12.37
C TYR A 26 7.68 -26.20 -10.97
N ALA A 27 7.53 -25.19 -10.12
CA ALA A 27 7.08 -25.33 -8.74
C ALA A 27 6.50 -23.99 -8.26
N ALA A 28 5.76 -24.01 -7.15
CA ALA A 28 5.27 -22.81 -6.50
C ALA A 28 5.32 -22.94 -4.97
N LEU A 29 5.51 -21.82 -4.28
CA LEU A 29 5.27 -21.71 -2.85
C LEU A 29 3.79 -21.35 -2.64
N TYR A 30 3.06 -22.24 -2.00
CA TYR A 30 1.64 -22.04 -1.68
C TYR A 30 1.48 -21.57 -0.23
N ALA A 31 0.74 -20.47 -0.05
CA ALA A 31 0.39 -19.91 1.24
C ALA A 31 -1.14 -20.03 1.45
N PRO A 32 -1.63 -21.08 2.12
CA PRO A 32 -3.07 -21.37 2.24
C PRO A 32 -3.83 -20.33 3.07
N THR A 33 -3.14 -19.57 3.91
CA THR A 33 -3.72 -18.52 4.74
C THR A 33 -3.77 -17.15 4.04
N ALA A 34 -3.21 -17.04 2.83
CA ALA A 34 -3.30 -15.82 2.03
C ALA A 34 -4.73 -15.58 1.53
N GLY A 35 -5.07 -14.31 1.35
CA GLY A 35 -6.40 -13.90 0.88
C GLY A 35 -6.33 -12.61 0.08
N ILE A 36 -7.47 -12.23 -0.46
CA ILE A 36 -7.68 -10.94 -1.13
C ILE A 36 -8.70 -10.11 -0.35
N VAL A 37 -8.58 -8.81 -0.40
CA VAL A 37 -9.50 -7.86 0.21
C VAL A 37 -9.79 -6.73 -0.76
N CYS A 38 -10.98 -6.18 -0.72
CA CYS A 38 -11.27 -4.93 -1.41
C CYS A 38 -10.61 -3.76 -0.64
N PRO A 39 -9.60 -3.06 -1.22
CA PRO A 39 -8.91 -1.99 -0.50
C PRO A 39 -9.84 -0.82 -0.14
N PHE A 40 -10.78 -0.49 -1.02
CA PHE A 40 -11.78 0.56 -0.76
C PHE A 40 -12.70 0.17 0.40
N GLY A 41 -13.24 -1.06 0.38
CA GLY A 41 -14.11 -1.56 1.45
C GLY A 41 -13.41 -1.61 2.80
N LEU A 42 -12.15 -2.04 2.84
CA LEU A 42 -11.35 -2.05 4.06
C LEU A 42 -11.14 -0.63 4.61
N ASN A 43 -10.73 0.30 3.74
CA ASN A 43 -10.49 1.69 4.14
C ASN A 43 -11.77 2.37 4.67
N ILE A 44 -12.89 2.19 3.97
CA ILE A 44 -14.19 2.76 4.39
C ILE A 44 -14.62 2.17 5.73
N ALA A 45 -14.56 0.85 5.89
CA ALA A 45 -14.96 0.19 7.13
C ALA A 45 -14.12 0.64 8.34
N MET A 46 -12.80 0.85 8.16
CA MET A 46 -11.94 1.41 9.19
C MET A 46 -12.33 2.85 9.55
N ALA A 47 -12.63 3.68 8.54
CA ALA A 47 -13.03 5.06 8.75
C ALA A 47 -14.40 5.15 9.47
N GLU A 48 -15.38 4.34 9.05
CA GLU A 48 -16.68 4.26 9.70
C GLU A 48 -16.57 3.83 11.16
N ASN A 49 -15.79 2.77 11.42
CA ASN A 49 -15.53 2.31 12.78
C ASN A 49 -14.84 3.39 13.64
N ALA A 50 -13.87 4.11 13.09
CA ALA A 50 -13.22 5.21 13.77
C ALA A 50 -14.22 6.34 14.10
N CYS A 51 -15.09 6.69 13.16
CA CYS A 51 -16.12 7.71 13.34
C CYS A 51 -17.11 7.33 14.45
N GLU A 52 -17.58 6.07 14.48
CA GLU A 52 -18.47 5.57 15.53
C GLU A 52 -17.81 5.58 16.92
N ASN A 53 -16.47 5.51 16.98
CA ASN A 53 -15.69 5.64 18.20
C ASN A 53 -15.24 7.08 18.51
N GLY A 54 -15.84 8.09 17.87
CA GLY A 54 -15.67 9.49 18.18
C GLY A 54 -14.55 10.22 17.44
N VAL A 55 -13.97 9.60 16.41
CA VAL A 55 -13.01 10.30 15.53
C VAL A 55 -13.76 11.28 14.63
N GLU A 56 -13.32 12.52 14.60
CA GLU A 56 -13.83 13.55 13.69
C GLU A 56 -12.99 13.61 12.41
N PHE A 57 -13.64 13.46 11.27
CA PHE A 57 -13.04 13.66 9.96
C PHE A 57 -13.24 15.09 9.47
N LYS A 58 -12.15 15.76 9.09
CA LYS A 58 -12.17 17.10 8.48
C LYS A 58 -11.78 16.98 7.01
N PHE A 59 -12.76 16.77 6.15
CA PHE A 59 -12.57 16.73 4.69
C PHE A 59 -12.24 18.13 4.13
N ASP A 60 -11.64 18.17 2.95
CA ASP A 60 -11.22 19.41 2.28
C ASP A 60 -10.33 20.32 3.15
N THR A 61 -9.59 19.69 4.08
CA THR A 61 -8.76 20.36 5.07
C THR A 61 -7.28 20.06 4.79
N GLU A 62 -6.62 20.97 4.08
CA GLU A 62 -5.21 20.84 3.74
C GLU A 62 -4.33 21.44 4.83
N VAL A 63 -3.42 20.63 5.39
CA VAL A 63 -2.39 21.12 6.30
C VAL A 63 -1.33 21.88 5.52
N LYS A 64 -1.08 23.15 5.92
CA LYS A 64 -0.13 24.06 5.28
C LYS A 64 1.18 24.14 6.05
N GLU A 65 1.09 24.21 7.37
CA GLU A 65 2.21 24.44 8.26
C GLU A 65 1.98 23.79 9.61
N LEU A 66 3.05 23.35 10.24
CA LEU A 66 3.06 22.79 11.59
C LEU A 66 3.99 23.65 12.45
N LYS A 67 3.50 24.11 13.59
CA LYS A 67 4.29 24.87 14.57
C LYS A 67 4.15 24.25 15.94
N LYS A 68 5.24 24.18 16.66
CA LYS A 68 5.22 23.77 18.07
C LYS A 68 5.46 24.97 18.97
N THR A 69 4.57 25.19 19.92
CA THR A 69 4.70 26.21 20.95
C THR A 69 4.59 25.50 22.29
N GLU A 70 5.69 25.46 23.05
CA GLU A 70 5.81 24.66 24.26
C GLU A 70 5.49 23.18 23.99
N ASP A 71 4.43 22.64 24.60
CA ASP A 71 3.98 21.25 24.47
C ASP A 71 2.78 21.08 23.53
N ILE A 72 2.40 22.13 22.80
CA ILE A 72 1.23 22.12 21.91
C ILE A 72 1.66 22.32 20.46
N TRP A 73 1.14 21.48 19.59
CA TRP A 73 1.22 21.64 18.14
C TRP A 73 0.09 22.52 17.62
N GLU A 74 0.40 23.47 16.81
CA GLU A 74 -0.53 24.24 16.00
C GLU A 74 -0.48 23.72 14.56
N VAL A 75 -1.58 23.10 14.14
CA VAL A 75 -1.77 22.59 12.78
C VAL A 75 -2.51 23.63 11.98
N HIS A 76 -1.77 24.38 11.15
CA HIS A 76 -2.32 25.43 10.30
C HIS A 76 -2.88 24.84 9.02
N THR A 77 -4.14 25.10 8.73
CA THR A 77 -4.85 24.54 7.57
C THR A 77 -5.53 25.63 6.75
N ASN A 78 -6.05 25.27 5.58
CA ASN A 78 -6.90 26.16 4.78
C ASN A 78 -8.25 26.49 5.46
N GLN A 79 -8.63 25.77 6.53
CA GLN A 79 -9.89 25.96 7.25
C GLN A 79 -9.69 26.52 8.69
N GLY A 80 -8.48 26.87 9.08
CA GLY A 80 -8.16 27.40 10.39
C GLY A 80 -7.00 26.69 11.05
N VAL A 81 -6.84 26.93 12.36
CA VAL A 81 -5.75 26.38 13.17
C VAL A 81 -6.33 25.41 14.20
N PHE A 82 -5.82 24.20 14.21
CA PHE A 82 -6.15 23.19 15.22
C PHE A 82 -4.99 23.09 16.21
N LYS A 83 -5.31 22.90 17.50
CA LYS A 83 -4.31 22.72 18.56
C LYS A 83 -4.38 21.32 19.12
N THR A 84 -3.23 20.67 19.25
CA THR A 84 -3.14 19.29 19.75
C THR A 84 -1.82 19.04 20.46
N LYS A 85 -1.78 18.03 21.33
CA LYS A 85 -0.54 17.57 21.97
C LYS A 85 0.28 16.66 21.06
N TYR A 86 -0.39 15.92 20.18
CA TYR A 86 0.25 14.93 19.31
C TYR A 86 -0.25 15.09 17.87
N VAL A 87 0.67 14.91 16.94
CA VAL A 87 0.39 14.84 15.50
C VAL A 87 0.87 13.50 14.98
N VAL A 88 0.05 12.80 14.22
CA VAL A 88 0.45 11.59 13.49
C VAL A 88 0.50 11.94 12.00
N ASN A 89 1.67 11.84 11.43
CA ASN A 89 1.92 12.09 10.01
C ASN A 89 1.72 10.80 9.20
N ALA A 90 0.56 10.64 8.61
CA ALA A 90 0.24 9.53 7.70
C ALA A 90 -0.07 10.04 6.28
N ALA A 91 0.70 11.03 5.80
CA ALA A 91 0.42 11.77 4.58
C ALA A 91 0.89 11.07 3.28
N GLY A 92 1.23 9.77 3.33
CA GLY A 92 1.61 8.98 2.15
C GLY A 92 2.80 9.59 1.43
N VAL A 93 2.68 9.84 0.13
CA VAL A 93 3.77 10.42 -0.70
C VAL A 93 4.19 11.82 -0.27
N TYR A 94 3.41 12.48 0.59
CA TYR A 94 3.71 13.80 1.14
C TYR A 94 4.23 13.75 2.59
N ALA A 95 4.47 12.56 3.17
CA ALA A 95 4.90 12.47 4.55
C ALA A 95 6.26 13.15 4.79
N ASP A 96 7.16 13.11 3.81
CA ASP A 96 8.45 13.82 3.86
C ASP A 96 8.30 15.34 3.96
N LYS A 97 7.26 15.91 3.33
CA LYS A 97 6.96 17.35 3.44
C LYS A 97 6.73 17.77 4.88
N PHE A 98 5.92 17.00 5.62
CA PHE A 98 5.56 17.31 7.00
C PHE A 98 6.67 16.94 7.97
N HIS A 99 7.33 15.79 7.78
CA HIS A 99 8.54 15.44 8.53
C HIS A 99 9.60 16.54 8.42
N ASN A 100 9.88 16.99 7.21
CA ASN A 100 10.91 17.98 6.94
C ASN A 100 10.56 19.40 7.43
N MET A 101 9.30 19.68 7.78
CA MET A 101 8.92 20.92 8.44
C MET A 101 9.36 20.96 9.89
N VAL A 102 9.42 19.82 10.58
CA VAL A 102 9.52 19.76 12.03
C VAL A 102 10.82 19.12 12.55
N SER A 103 11.51 18.33 11.74
CA SER A 103 12.75 17.63 12.09
C SER A 103 13.96 18.27 11.40
N GLU A 104 15.12 18.23 12.06
CA GLU A 104 16.40 18.59 11.46
C GLU A 104 16.90 17.49 10.52
N LYS A 105 16.68 16.21 10.88
CA LYS A 105 16.97 15.04 10.04
C LYS A 105 15.95 14.99 8.91
N LYS A 106 16.41 15.10 7.67
CA LYS A 106 15.53 15.10 6.51
C LYS A 106 15.35 13.70 5.94
N ILE A 107 14.14 13.40 5.49
CA ILE A 107 13.81 12.21 4.70
C ILE A 107 13.35 12.62 3.31
N HIS A 108 13.42 11.68 2.38
CA HIS A 108 12.94 11.89 1.01
C HIS A 108 12.05 10.73 0.58
N ILE A 109 10.87 11.07 0.03
CA ILE A 109 9.93 10.09 -0.52
C ILE A 109 9.84 10.29 -2.01
N THR A 110 10.27 9.27 -2.74
CA THR A 110 10.11 9.15 -4.18
C THR A 110 8.79 8.42 -4.47
N PRO A 111 7.84 9.05 -5.17
CA PRO A 111 6.63 8.36 -5.58
C PRO A 111 6.97 7.19 -6.51
N ARG A 112 6.56 5.97 -6.15
CA ARG A 112 6.75 4.78 -6.98
C ARG A 112 5.43 4.35 -7.59
N ARG A 113 5.26 4.67 -8.89
CA ARG A 113 4.04 4.40 -9.63
C ARG A 113 3.88 2.93 -9.95
N GLY A 114 2.66 2.42 -9.73
CA GLY A 114 2.23 1.12 -10.15
C GLY A 114 1.06 1.21 -11.12
N ASP A 115 1.27 0.82 -12.37
CA ASP A 115 0.24 0.76 -13.41
C ASP A 115 -0.46 -0.60 -13.36
N TYR A 116 -1.77 -0.60 -13.59
CA TYR A 116 -2.63 -1.78 -13.55
C TYR A 116 -3.56 -1.86 -14.76
N CYS A 117 -3.87 -3.09 -15.18
CA CYS A 117 -4.99 -3.41 -16.08
C CYS A 117 -6.06 -4.17 -15.29
N LEU A 118 -7.31 -3.71 -15.33
CA LEU A 118 -8.47 -4.40 -14.77
C LEU A 118 -9.28 -5.01 -15.91
N LEU A 119 -9.53 -6.32 -15.81
CA LEU A 119 -10.34 -7.07 -16.75
C LEU A 119 -11.76 -7.27 -16.23
N ASP A 120 -12.67 -7.50 -17.15
CA ASP A 120 -14.08 -7.79 -16.85
C ASP A 120 -14.25 -9.02 -15.95
N LYS A 121 -15.41 -9.13 -15.31
CA LYS A 121 -15.76 -10.28 -14.44
C LYS A 121 -15.79 -11.61 -15.19
N THR A 122 -16.01 -11.61 -16.51
CA THR A 122 -15.93 -12.81 -17.33
C THR A 122 -14.53 -13.40 -17.40
N ALA A 123 -13.48 -12.58 -17.12
CA ALA A 123 -12.10 -13.02 -16.94
C ALA A 123 -11.76 -13.41 -15.49
N GLY A 124 -12.61 -13.13 -14.54
CA GLY A 124 -12.30 -13.24 -13.10
C GLY A 124 -11.95 -14.64 -12.62
N GLY A 125 -12.43 -15.68 -13.31
CA GLY A 125 -12.11 -17.07 -13.03
C GLY A 125 -10.84 -17.59 -13.71
N HIS A 126 -10.08 -16.75 -14.41
CA HIS A 126 -8.89 -17.16 -15.15
C HIS A 126 -7.77 -17.68 -14.24
N VAL A 127 -7.62 -17.09 -13.04
CA VAL A 127 -6.86 -17.63 -11.92
C VAL A 127 -7.74 -17.64 -10.67
N LYS A 128 -7.50 -18.60 -9.79
CA LYS A 128 -8.26 -18.73 -8.52
C LYS A 128 -7.57 -18.08 -7.34
N ARG A 129 -6.27 -17.80 -7.47
CA ARG A 129 -5.39 -17.25 -6.44
C ARG A 129 -4.54 -16.15 -7.05
N THR A 130 -4.00 -15.27 -6.19
CA THR A 130 -2.99 -14.32 -6.64
C THR A 130 -1.70 -15.04 -7.01
N ILE A 131 -1.27 -14.90 -8.25
CA ILE A 131 -0.05 -15.48 -8.79
C ILE A 131 1.05 -14.42 -8.73
N PHE A 132 2.12 -14.72 -8.01
CA PHE A 132 3.33 -13.91 -7.92
C PHE A 132 4.43 -14.53 -8.77
N ALA A 133 5.21 -13.70 -9.45
CA ALA A 133 6.51 -14.12 -9.96
C ALA A 133 7.50 -14.30 -8.80
N LEU A 134 8.58 -15.03 -9.04
CA LEU A 134 9.72 -15.00 -8.12
C LEU A 134 10.29 -13.57 -8.08
N PRO A 135 10.62 -13.06 -6.89
CA PRO A 135 11.29 -11.77 -6.78
C PRO A 135 12.61 -11.76 -7.55
N ASN A 136 12.87 -10.67 -8.23
CA ASN A 136 14.12 -10.42 -8.95
C ASN A 136 14.62 -9.01 -8.63
N GLU A 137 15.64 -8.55 -9.34
CA GLU A 137 16.21 -7.19 -9.20
C GLU A 137 15.19 -6.05 -9.36
N PHE A 138 14.05 -6.31 -10.04
CA PHE A 138 12.94 -5.36 -10.21
C PHE A 138 11.82 -5.54 -9.16
N GLY A 139 12.05 -6.30 -8.10
CA GLY A 139 11.11 -6.55 -7.00
C GLY A 139 10.20 -7.77 -7.21
N LYS A 140 8.96 -7.68 -6.70
CA LYS A 140 8.00 -8.81 -6.67
C LYS A 140 7.39 -9.15 -8.04
N GLY A 141 7.70 -8.38 -9.08
CA GLY A 141 7.15 -8.55 -10.42
C GLY A 141 5.66 -8.17 -10.54
N ILE A 142 5.09 -8.48 -11.71
CA ILE A 142 3.67 -8.26 -11.99
C ILE A 142 2.86 -9.44 -11.44
N LEU A 143 1.78 -9.11 -10.76
CA LEU A 143 0.83 -10.09 -10.22
C LEU A 143 -0.32 -10.29 -11.21
N VAL A 144 -0.85 -11.51 -11.22
CA VAL A 144 -2.15 -11.85 -11.79
C VAL A 144 -3.06 -12.27 -10.65
N SER A 145 -4.11 -11.50 -10.38
CA SER A 145 -4.91 -11.66 -9.16
C SER A 145 -6.41 -11.60 -9.44
N PRO A 146 -7.21 -12.51 -8.90
CA PRO A 146 -8.64 -12.29 -8.84
C PRO A 146 -8.92 -11.13 -7.88
N THR A 147 -10.05 -10.46 -8.05
CA THR A 147 -10.50 -9.41 -7.12
C THR A 147 -11.67 -9.88 -6.27
N ALA A 148 -11.91 -9.22 -5.13
CA ALA A 148 -13.05 -9.51 -4.27
C ALA A 148 -14.41 -9.34 -4.99
N HIS A 149 -14.45 -8.58 -6.06
CA HIS A 149 -15.67 -8.32 -6.86
C HIS A 149 -15.77 -9.18 -8.13
N GLY A 150 -14.84 -10.13 -8.31
CA GLY A 150 -14.89 -11.11 -9.40
C GLY A 150 -14.23 -10.66 -10.71
N ASN A 151 -13.45 -9.59 -10.69
CA ASN A 151 -12.63 -9.15 -11.82
C ASN A 151 -11.27 -9.84 -11.79
N LEU A 152 -10.50 -9.73 -12.88
CA LEU A 152 -9.09 -10.09 -12.93
C LEU A 152 -8.24 -8.81 -12.97
N LEU A 153 -7.21 -8.74 -12.14
CA LEU A 153 -6.30 -7.61 -12.03
C LEU A 153 -4.88 -8.03 -12.42
N LEU A 154 -4.26 -7.26 -13.31
CA LEU A 154 -2.86 -7.41 -13.69
C LEU A 154 -2.08 -6.20 -13.19
N GLY A 155 -0.93 -6.41 -12.62
CA GLY A 155 -0.09 -5.33 -12.08
C GLY A 155 0.42 -5.63 -10.67
N PRO A 156 1.10 -4.67 -10.05
CA PRO A 156 1.49 -3.37 -10.59
C PRO A 156 2.88 -3.38 -11.25
N THR A 157 3.19 -2.31 -11.99
CA THR A 157 4.57 -1.91 -12.26
C THR A 157 5.23 -1.30 -11.01
N ALA A 158 6.52 -0.99 -11.09
CA ALA A 158 7.24 -0.26 -10.04
C ALA A 158 8.19 0.73 -10.73
N ILE A 159 7.70 1.94 -10.97
CA ILE A 159 8.40 2.98 -11.74
C ILE A 159 8.49 4.22 -10.85
N ASP A 160 9.71 4.64 -10.54
CA ASP A 160 9.93 5.86 -9.79
C ASP A 160 9.63 7.08 -10.67
N VAL A 161 8.90 8.04 -10.11
CA VAL A 161 8.50 9.27 -10.78
C VAL A 161 8.76 10.45 -9.85
N GLU A 162 8.92 11.65 -10.42
CA GLU A 162 9.16 12.85 -9.62
C GLU A 162 7.85 13.50 -9.14
N ASP A 163 6.80 13.39 -9.95
CA ASP A 163 5.53 14.03 -9.69
C ASP A 163 4.70 13.24 -8.67
N LYS A 164 4.49 13.84 -7.50
CA LYS A 164 3.66 13.28 -6.42
C LYS A 164 2.16 13.22 -6.76
N GLU A 165 1.74 13.81 -7.87
CA GLU A 165 0.39 13.72 -8.43
C GLU A 165 0.32 12.86 -9.70
N GLY A 166 1.45 12.27 -10.13
CA GLY A 166 1.62 11.54 -11.37
C GLY A 166 0.89 10.20 -11.43
N THR A 167 -0.42 10.20 -11.29
CA THR A 167 -1.29 9.00 -11.31
C THR A 167 -1.81 8.62 -12.70
N ASN A 168 -1.23 9.18 -13.77
CA ASN A 168 -1.54 8.78 -15.14
C ASN A 168 -0.87 7.44 -15.48
N THR A 169 -1.57 6.55 -16.17
CA THR A 169 -0.97 5.37 -16.77
C THR A 169 -0.16 5.76 -18.01
N THR A 170 0.86 4.97 -18.35
CA THR A 170 1.62 5.13 -19.57
C THR A 170 1.51 3.88 -20.45
N ARG A 171 1.69 4.05 -21.77
CA ARG A 171 1.71 2.93 -22.69
C ARG A 171 2.79 1.93 -22.32
N GLU A 172 3.99 2.41 -22.02
CA GLU A 172 5.15 1.60 -21.67
C GLU A 172 4.87 0.80 -20.36
N GLY A 173 4.24 1.43 -19.37
CA GLY A 173 3.84 0.78 -18.12
C GLY A 173 2.81 -0.32 -18.34
N LEU A 174 1.79 -0.05 -19.16
CA LEU A 174 0.75 -1.04 -19.47
C LEU A 174 1.29 -2.19 -20.35
N ASP A 175 2.15 -1.91 -21.33
CA ASP A 175 2.83 -2.92 -22.15
C ASP A 175 3.68 -3.84 -21.24
N GLN A 176 4.39 -3.28 -20.26
CA GLN A 176 5.16 -4.03 -19.26
C GLN A 176 4.25 -4.91 -18.39
N VAL A 177 3.08 -4.40 -17.95
CA VAL A 177 2.10 -5.19 -17.20
C VAL A 177 1.67 -6.42 -17.97
N ILE A 178 1.30 -6.23 -19.25
CA ILE A 178 0.80 -7.30 -20.13
C ILE A 178 1.88 -8.35 -20.38
N GLU A 179 3.07 -7.91 -20.79
CA GLU A 179 4.20 -8.80 -21.10
C GLU A 179 4.57 -9.67 -19.90
N ARG A 180 4.79 -9.04 -18.76
CA ARG A 180 5.25 -9.77 -17.55
C ARG A 180 4.17 -10.64 -16.91
N ALA A 181 2.88 -10.24 -16.97
CA ALA A 181 1.78 -11.11 -16.56
C ALA A 181 1.77 -12.42 -17.35
N GLY A 182 1.99 -12.33 -18.69
CA GLY A 182 2.07 -13.48 -19.59
C GLY A 182 3.23 -14.44 -19.32
N MET A 183 4.26 -14.00 -18.58
CA MET A 183 5.38 -14.90 -18.18
C MET A 183 4.97 -15.95 -17.13
N ASN A 184 3.93 -15.69 -16.35
CA ASN A 184 3.49 -16.56 -15.26
C ASN A 184 2.13 -17.22 -15.53
N VAL A 185 1.26 -16.56 -16.31
CA VAL A 185 -0.10 -17.03 -16.62
C VAL A 185 -0.31 -16.93 -18.12
N LYS A 186 -0.69 -18.05 -18.75
CA LYS A 186 -0.95 -18.12 -20.20
C LYS A 186 -2.38 -17.70 -20.53
N ASP A 187 -2.58 -17.38 -21.82
CA ASP A 187 -3.90 -17.13 -22.41
C ASP A 187 -4.75 -16.07 -21.70
N ILE A 188 -4.11 -15.07 -21.09
CA ILE A 188 -4.82 -13.98 -20.40
C ILE A 188 -5.73 -13.28 -21.43
N PRO A 189 -7.06 -13.16 -21.15
CA PRO A 189 -8.02 -12.62 -22.11
C PRO A 189 -7.94 -11.07 -22.19
N LEU A 190 -6.85 -10.55 -22.74
CA LEU A 190 -6.55 -9.10 -22.79
C LEU A 190 -7.62 -8.26 -23.50
N ARG A 191 -8.44 -8.86 -24.38
CA ARG A 191 -9.58 -8.16 -24.99
C ARG A 191 -10.68 -7.79 -24.01
N GLN A 192 -10.63 -8.34 -22.80
CA GLN A 192 -11.58 -8.07 -21.72
C GLN A 192 -11.07 -6.99 -20.75
N VAL A 193 -9.99 -6.29 -21.06
CA VAL A 193 -9.56 -5.11 -20.29
C VAL A 193 -10.66 -4.05 -20.39
N ILE A 194 -11.21 -3.65 -19.24
CA ILE A 194 -12.28 -2.65 -19.12
C ILE A 194 -11.75 -1.28 -18.70
N THR A 195 -10.63 -1.25 -17.98
CA THR A 195 -9.96 0.00 -17.58
C THR A 195 -8.52 -0.24 -17.18
N SER A 196 -7.76 0.84 -17.14
CA SER A 196 -6.44 0.90 -16.53
C SER A 196 -6.37 2.05 -15.52
N PHE A 197 -5.54 1.91 -14.52
CA PHE A 197 -5.31 2.94 -13.51
C PHE A 197 -3.92 2.81 -12.94
N SER A 198 -3.48 3.83 -12.23
CA SER A 198 -2.23 3.77 -11.48
C SER A 198 -2.37 4.40 -10.10
N GLY A 199 -1.43 4.09 -9.22
CA GLY A 199 -1.30 4.67 -7.91
C GLY A 199 0.17 4.85 -7.53
N LEU A 200 0.42 5.71 -6.56
CA LEU A 200 1.76 6.05 -6.09
C LEU A 200 2.00 5.43 -4.72
N ARG A 201 3.11 4.70 -4.57
CA ARG A 201 3.62 4.24 -3.28
C ARG A 201 4.60 5.25 -2.73
N ALA A 202 4.60 5.43 -1.43
CA ALA A 202 5.49 6.32 -0.71
C ALA A 202 6.83 5.64 -0.45
N HIS A 203 7.67 5.51 -1.50
CA HIS A 203 8.98 4.87 -1.40
C HIS A 203 9.99 5.80 -0.74
N GLU A 204 10.51 5.44 0.42
CA GLU A 204 11.56 6.17 1.15
C GLU A 204 12.94 5.59 0.78
N ASP A 205 13.95 6.45 0.68
CA ASP A 205 15.29 6.08 0.18
C ASP A 205 15.97 4.98 1.02
N GLY A 206 15.67 4.88 2.32
CA GLY A 206 16.15 3.82 3.22
C GLY A 206 15.44 2.48 3.05
N HIS A 207 14.35 2.41 2.27
CA HIS A 207 13.51 1.23 2.06
C HIS A 207 12.83 0.68 3.34
N GLU A 208 12.65 1.51 4.35
CA GLU A 208 12.05 1.11 5.62
C GLU A 208 10.78 1.92 5.92
N PHE A 209 9.87 1.32 6.68
CA PHE A 209 8.75 2.05 7.26
C PHE A 209 9.23 2.84 8.47
N ILE A 210 8.98 4.14 8.47
CA ILE A 210 9.30 5.02 9.60
C ILE A 210 8.03 5.15 10.45
N ILE A 211 7.99 4.44 11.59
CA ILE A 211 6.85 4.43 12.51
C ILE A 211 7.38 4.71 13.90
N GLU A 212 7.58 5.99 14.22
CA GLU A 212 8.20 6.41 15.47
C GLU A 212 7.85 7.86 15.85
N GLU A 213 7.97 8.18 17.12
CA GLU A 213 8.00 9.59 17.57
C GLU A 213 9.37 10.18 17.29
N LEU A 214 9.42 11.35 16.67
CA LEU A 214 10.67 12.02 16.37
C LEU A 214 11.40 12.49 17.63
N GLU A 215 12.71 12.26 17.69
CA GLU A 215 13.54 12.64 18.84
C GLU A 215 13.63 14.17 19.02
N ASP A 216 13.74 14.89 17.93
CA ASP A 216 13.90 16.35 17.84
C ASP A 216 12.56 17.11 17.71
N ALA A 217 11.45 16.37 17.54
CA ALA A 217 10.10 16.95 17.40
C ALA A 217 9.07 16.20 18.27
N LYS A 218 9.27 16.21 19.59
CA LYS A 218 8.41 15.47 20.53
C LYS A 218 6.92 15.77 20.34
N GLY A 219 6.10 14.72 20.37
CA GLY A 219 4.66 14.80 20.07
C GLY A 219 4.34 14.69 18.58
N PHE A 220 5.35 14.58 17.70
CA PHE A 220 5.16 14.29 16.30
C PHE A 220 5.56 12.84 16.01
N ILE A 221 4.62 12.05 15.50
CA ILE A 221 4.77 10.62 15.21
C ILE A 221 4.69 10.44 13.70
N ASP A 222 5.72 9.88 13.10
CA ASP A 222 5.70 9.52 11.69
C ASP A 222 5.04 8.16 11.45
N CYS A 223 4.32 8.08 10.33
CA CYS A 223 3.94 6.90 9.58
C CYS A 223 4.34 7.14 8.12
N ALA A 224 5.65 7.26 7.87
CA ALA A 224 6.23 7.64 6.59
C ALA A 224 6.89 6.45 5.89
N GLY A 225 7.15 6.56 4.59
CA GLY A 225 7.79 5.50 3.81
C GLY A 225 6.95 4.22 3.69
N ILE A 226 5.65 4.29 3.97
CA ILE A 226 4.78 3.11 3.97
C ILE A 226 4.33 2.82 2.53
N GLU A 227 5.07 1.92 1.90
CA GLU A 227 4.73 1.34 0.60
C GLU A 227 4.16 -0.08 0.76
N SER A 228 4.32 -0.97 -0.21
CA SER A 228 3.87 -2.37 -0.08
C SER A 228 4.74 -3.16 0.93
N PRO A 229 4.12 -3.84 1.92
CA PRO A 229 2.71 -4.21 2.06
C PRO A 229 1.89 -3.33 3.03
N GLY A 230 1.96 -2.03 2.94
CA GLY A 230 1.37 -1.08 3.89
C GLY A 230 -0.12 -1.29 4.17
N LEU A 231 -0.94 -1.55 3.14
CA LEU A 231 -2.38 -1.79 3.36
C LEU A 231 -2.62 -3.03 4.24
N THR A 232 -1.91 -4.14 3.96
CA THR A 232 -2.01 -5.37 4.76
C THR A 232 -1.51 -5.16 6.18
N SER A 233 -0.49 -4.32 6.36
CA SER A 233 0.13 -4.03 7.66
C SER A 233 -0.60 -2.93 8.44
N SER A 234 -1.54 -2.20 7.81
CA SER A 234 -2.17 -1.02 8.40
C SER A 234 -2.83 -1.25 9.77
N PRO A 235 -3.47 -2.40 10.07
CA PRO A 235 -3.99 -2.64 11.42
C PRO A 235 -2.87 -2.72 12.47
N ALA A 236 -1.78 -3.45 12.15
CA ALA A 236 -0.64 -3.56 13.06
C ALA A 236 0.10 -2.22 13.24
N ILE A 237 0.22 -1.42 12.17
CA ILE A 237 0.77 -0.06 12.25
C ILE A 237 -0.11 0.81 13.16
N GLY A 238 -1.43 0.72 13.03
CA GLY A 238 -2.37 1.43 13.91
C GLY A 238 -2.20 1.05 15.37
N GLU A 239 -2.03 -0.24 15.67
CA GLU A 239 -1.75 -0.72 17.04
C GLU A 239 -0.41 -0.20 17.57
N MET A 240 0.65 -0.19 16.75
CA MET A 240 1.96 0.37 17.14
C MET A 240 1.84 1.86 17.49
N VAL A 241 1.18 2.66 16.65
CA VAL A 241 0.99 4.10 16.90
C VAL A 241 0.14 4.33 18.16
N ALA A 242 -0.93 3.55 18.34
CA ALA A 242 -1.75 3.60 19.55
C ALA A 242 -0.94 3.24 20.79
N GLY A 243 -0.03 2.26 20.69
CA GLY A 243 0.91 1.89 21.77
C GLY A 243 1.83 3.05 22.16
N ILE A 244 2.44 3.72 21.18
CA ILE A 244 3.28 4.91 21.40
C ILE A 244 2.48 6.00 22.13
N LEU A 245 1.25 6.27 21.68
CA LEU A 245 0.39 7.29 22.28
C LEU A 245 -0.06 6.91 23.71
N LYS A 246 -0.43 5.65 23.96
CA LYS A 246 -0.80 5.17 25.30
C LYS A 246 0.33 5.35 26.31
N GLU A 247 1.54 4.96 25.95
CA GLU A 247 2.73 5.14 26.78
C GLU A 247 2.96 6.61 27.14
N LYS A 248 2.88 7.51 26.13
CA LYS A 248 3.09 8.95 26.31
C LYS A 248 1.99 9.64 27.13
N LEU A 249 0.77 9.19 26.99
CA LEU A 249 -0.39 9.73 27.71
C LEU A 249 -0.58 9.10 29.08
N HIS A 250 0.26 8.11 29.47
CA HIS A 250 0.13 7.33 30.69
C HIS A 250 -1.29 6.73 30.88
N LEU A 251 -1.88 6.27 29.77
CA LEU A 251 -3.20 5.62 29.81
C LEU A 251 -3.00 4.16 30.25
N GLU A 252 -3.69 3.79 31.33
CA GLU A 252 -3.81 2.38 31.74
C GLU A 252 -4.69 1.60 30.75
N GLU A 253 -4.50 0.26 30.71
CA GLU A 253 -5.30 -0.63 29.85
C GLU A 253 -6.77 -0.70 30.24
#